data_53a7bd8a2d6e76fd221f2b29decfe9cc
#
_entry.id   53a7bd8a2d6e76fd221f2b29decfe9cc
#
_cell.length_a   1.000
_cell.length_b   1.000
_cell.length_c   1.000
_cell.angle_alpha   90.00
_cell.angle_beta   90.00
_cell.angle_gamma   90.00
#
_symmetry.space_group_name_H-M   'P 1'
#
loop_
_entity.id
_entity.type
_entity.pdbx_description
1 polymer ?
#
loop_
_entity_poly.entity_id
_entity_poly.type
_entity_poly.pdbx_seq_one_letter_code
_entity_poly.pdbx_strand_id
1 'polypeptide(L)'
;MGAHRDCPHTAMKEPPRPAHEDDRLQALRQLLILDTPPEERFDRLTAFAAQEFDMPIVLLSLIDEQRQWFKSRHGLDVCETARDISFCGHAILHDDTMVVPDAALDERFADNPLVTGDPHIQFYAGAPLKMPGGQNIGTLCLIDRTPRQLDAIDLAILASLRDLAVEELVRRANE
;
A
#
# COMPACT_ATOMS: atom_id res chain seq x y z
N MET A 1 9.42 25.03 40.81
CA MET A 1 10.06 23.83 40.27
C MET A 1 8.97 23.00 39.60
N GLY A 2 8.75 23.20 38.33
CA GLY A 2 7.77 22.46 37.54
C GLY A 2 8.40 21.19 37.02
N ALA A 3 7.91 20.05 37.47
CA ALA A 3 8.25 18.78 36.85
C ALA A 3 7.56 18.71 35.50
N HIS A 4 8.31 18.90 34.42
CA HIS A 4 7.89 18.48 33.09
C HIS A 4 7.71 16.96 33.15
N ARG A 5 6.46 16.53 33.18
CA ARG A 5 6.16 15.15 32.84
C ARG A 5 6.31 15.06 31.33
N ASP A 6 7.43 14.53 30.91
CA ASP A 6 7.58 14.05 29.54
C ASP A 6 6.51 12.97 29.34
N CYS A 7 5.45 13.33 28.63
CA CYS A 7 4.59 12.33 28.05
C CYS A 7 5.46 11.46 27.14
N PRO A 8 5.50 10.16 27.30
CA PRO A 8 6.17 9.30 26.34
C PRO A 8 5.47 9.52 25.01
N HIS A 9 6.11 10.22 24.09
CA HIS A 9 5.74 10.20 22.69
C HIS A 9 5.90 8.74 22.27
N THR A 10 4.79 8.03 22.14
CA THR A 10 4.78 6.75 21.46
C THR A 10 5.22 7.04 20.04
N ALA A 11 6.47 6.74 19.74
CA ALA A 11 7.01 6.93 18.40
C ALA A 11 6.18 6.12 17.41
N MET A 12 5.85 6.72 16.27
CA MET A 12 5.22 6.06 15.13
C MET A 12 5.96 4.75 14.82
N LYS A 13 5.20 3.67 14.61
CA LYS A 13 5.79 2.38 14.22
C LYS A 13 6.13 2.41 12.73
N GLU A 14 7.41 2.45 12.44
CA GLU A 14 7.91 2.23 11.08
C GLU A 14 7.72 0.76 10.69
N PRO A 15 7.39 0.47 9.41
CA PRO A 15 7.32 -0.92 8.96
C PRO A 15 8.69 -1.57 9.04
N PRO A 16 8.83 -2.76 9.67
CA PRO A 16 10.08 -3.49 9.63
C PRO A 16 10.36 -3.97 8.20
N ARG A 17 11.63 -4.22 7.90
CA ARG A 17 12.01 -4.78 6.61
C ARG A 17 11.79 -6.29 6.58
N PRO A 18 11.30 -6.86 5.46
CA PRO A 18 11.18 -8.30 5.30
C PRO A 18 12.55 -9.01 5.44
N ALA A 19 12.51 -10.28 5.83
CA ALA A 19 13.72 -11.07 6.04
C ALA A 19 14.62 -11.19 4.79
N HIS A 20 14.02 -11.16 3.59
CA HIS A 20 14.70 -11.25 2.29
C HIS A 20 14.56 -9.97 1.48
N GLU A 21 14.81 -8.83 2.13
CA GLU A 21 14.67 -7.50 1.52
C GLU A 21 15.49 -7.33 0.24
N ASP A 22 16.74 -7.83 0.22
CA ASP A 22 17.60 -7.71 -0.95
C ASP A 22 17.02 -8.46 -2.16
N ASP A 23 16.52 -9.67 -1.95
CA ASP A 23 15.86 -10.45 -3.01
C ASP A 23 14.58 -9.78 -3.50
N ARG A 24 13.82 -9.19 -2.59
CA ARG A 24 12.61 -8.44 -2.89
C ARG A 24 12.91 -7.21 -3.75
N LEU A 25 13.92 -6.41 -3.35
CA LEU A 25 14.35 -5.24 -4.12
C LEU A 25 14.88 -5.63 -5.50
N GLN A 26 15.60 -6.73 -5.58
CA GLN A 26 16.08 -7.25 -6.89
C GLN A 26 14.90 -7.62 -7.78
N ALA A 27 13.88 -8.32 -7.25
CA ALA A 27 12.68 -8.66 -8.01
C ALA A 27 11.93 -7.41 -8.50
N LEU A 28 11.82 -6.38 -7.66
CA LEU A 28 11.21 -5.10 -8.05
C LEU A 28 12.03 -4.41 -9.16
N ARG A 29 13.33 -4.30 -9.00
CA ARG A 29 14.21 -3.62 -9.94
C ARG A 29 14.27 -4.29 -11.31
N GLN A 30 14.16 -5.61 -11.34
CA GLN A 30 14.10 -6.37 -12.61
C GLN A 30 12.88 -6.04 -13.47
N LEU A 31 11.82 -5.50 -12.89
CA LEU A 31 10.64 -5.08 -13.63
C LEU A 31 10.85 -3.82 -14.46
N LEU A 32 11.91 -3.04 -14.19
CA LEU A 32 12.21 -1.77 -14.85
C LEU A 32 11.00 -0.82 -14.89
N ILE A 33 10.24 -0.78 -13.83
CA ILE A 33 8.96 -0.08 -13.75
C ILE A 33 9.02 1.23 -12.95
N LEU A 34 9.95 1.32 -11.97
CA LEU A 34 10.08 2.52 -11.14
C LEU A 34 10.40 3.75 -12.01
N ASP A 35 9.74 4.86 -11.69
CA ASP A 35 9.91 6.15 -12.39
C ASP A 35 9.51 6.13 -13.88
N THR A 36 8.67 5.17 -14.27
CA THR A 36 8.10 5.11 -15.62
C THR A 36 6.76 5.86 -15.70
N PRO A 37 6.36 6.32 -16.89
CA PRO A 37 5.08 7.01 -17.08
C PRO A 37 3.88 6.14 -16.72
N PRO A 38 2.72 6.76 -16.41
CA PRO A 38 1.46 6.03 -16.26
C PRO A 38 1.15 5.15 -17.48
N GLU A 39 0.52 4.00 -17.22
CA GLU A 39 0.10 3.06 -18.27
C GLU A 39 -1.37 2.70 -18.08
N GLU A 40 -2.13 2.73 -19.15
CA GLU A 40 -3.56 2.48 -19.13
C GLU A 40 -3.92 1.11 -18.56
N ARG A 41 -3.10 0.09 -18.81
CA ARG A 41 -3.32 -1.27 -18.29
C ARG A 41 -3.45 -1.31 -16.75
N PHE A 42 -2.71 -0.45 -16.04
CA PHE A 42 -2.76 -0.34 -14.58
C PHE A 42 -3.80 0.67 -14.13
N ASP A 43 -3.94 1.78 -14.84
CA ASP A 43 -4.93 2.82 -14.50
C ASP A 43 -6.36 2.32 -14.62
N ARG A 44 -6.64 1.40 -15.53
CA ARG A 44 -7.95 0.71 -15.61
C ARG A 44 -8.26 -0.11 -14.35
N LEU A 45 -7.25 -0.78 -13.80
CA LEU A 45 -7.43 -1.58 -12.58
C LEU A 45 -7.75 -0.71 -11.37
N THR A 46 -7.01 0.38 -11.20
CA THR A 46 -7.26 1.30 -10.06
C THR A 46 -8.59 2.02 -10.21
N ALA A 47 -8.95 2.46 -11.41
CA ALA A 47 -10.25 3.10 -11.68
C ALA A 47 -11.42 2.13 -11.46
N PHE A 48 -11.30 0.89 -11.93
CA PHE A 48 -12.31 -0.14 -11.70
C PHE A 48 -12.49 -0.43 -10.21
N ALA A 49 -11.41 -0.62 -9.47
CA ALA A 49 -11.47 -0.86 -8.04
C ALA A 49 -12.11 0.31 -7.28
N ALA A 50 -11.78 1.53 -7.65
CA ALA A 50 -12.38 2.73 -7.04
C ALA A 50 -13.90 2.75 -7.21
N GLN A 51 -14.39 2.38 -8.38
CA GLN A 51 -15.82 2.30 -8.66
C GLN A 51 -16.48 1.11 -7.96
N GLU A 52 -15.89 -0.07 -8.05
CA GLU A 52 -16.43 -1.30 -7.46
C GLU A 52 -16.61 -1.21 -5.95
N PHE A 53 -15.63 -0.63 -5.26
CA PHE A 53 -15.64 -0.52 -3.80
C PHE A 53 -16.17 0.84 -3.30
N ASP A 54 -16.52 1.76 -4.19
CA ASP A 54 -16.83 3.14 -3.83
C ASP A 54 -15.73 3.72 -2.93
N MET A 55 -14.49 3.62 -3.39
CA MET A 55 -13.30 4.09 -2.67
C MET A 55 -12.79 5.41 -3.25
N PRO A 56 -12.51 6.41 -2.41
CA PRO A 56 -11.96 7.67 -2.87
C PRO A 56 -10.51 7.55 -3.36
N ILE A 57 -9.74 6.62 -2.80
CA ILE A 57 -8.33 6.43 -3.16
C ILE A 57 -8.05 4.95 -3.41
N VAL A 58 -7.44 4.66 -4.56
CA VAL A 58 -6.91 3.33 -4.92
C VAL A 58 -5.53 3.51 -5.51
N LEU A 59 -4.58 2.70 -5.05
CA LEU A 59 -3.18 2.79 -5.46
C LEU A 59 -2.65 1.42 -5.87
N LEU A 60 -1.86 1.39 -6.95
CA LEU A 60 -0.93 0.31 -7.23
C LEU A 60 0.44 0.79 -6.75
N SER A 61 0.82 0.34 -5.57
CA SER A 61 1.94 0.83 -4.81
C SER A 61 3.10 -0.15 -4.87
N LEU A 62 4.29 0.34 -5.19
CA LEU A 62 5.52 -0.45 -5.21
C LEU A 62 6.46 0.06 -4.12
N ILE A 63 7.00 -0.85 -3.32
CA ILE A 63 7.82 -0.52 -2.15
C ILE A 63 9.29 -0.63 -2.53
N ASP A 64 9.90 0.51 -2.79
CA ASP A 64 11.33 0.66 -3.01
C ASP A 64 12.09 0.71 -1.67
N GLU A 65 13.40 0.86 -1.71
CA GLU A 65 14.26 0.83 -0.53
C GLU A 65 13.88 1.90 0.52
N GLN A 66 13.59 3.13 0.07
CA GLN A 66 13.31 4.28 0.96
C GLN A 66 11.97 4.94 0.67
N ARG A 67 11.24 4.51 -0.35
CA ARG A 67 10.01 5.15 -0.79
C ARG A 67 8.94 4.15 -1.15
N GLN A 68 7.71 4.57 -1.06
CA GLN A 68 6.55 3.96 -1.65
C GLN A 68 6.22 4.74 -2.93
N TRP A 69 6.33 4.10 -4.09
CA TRP A 69 6.09 4.73 -5.38
C TRP A 69 4.84 4.16 -6.04
N PHE A 70 4.03 5.03 -6.65
CA PHE A 70 2.74 4.64 -7.22
C PHE A 70 2.83 4.49 -8.74
N LYS A 71 2.72 3.26 -9.24
CA LYS A 71 2.61 3.00 -10.67
C LYS A 71 1.25 3.46 -11.20
N SER A 72 0.21 3.31 -10.42
CA SER A 72 -1.13 3.82 -10.71
C SER A 72 -1.76 4.39 -9.45
N ARG A 73 -2.51 5.46 -9.62
CA ARG A 73 -3.16 6.15 -8.50
C ARG A 73 -4.51 6.73 -8.94
N HIS A 74 -5.47 6.60 -8.07
CA HIS A 74 -6.79 7.20 -8.21
C HIS A 74 -7.08 7.99 -6.94
N GLY A 75 -7.46 9.27 -7.08
CA GLY A 75 -7.84 10.12 -5.96
C GLY A 75 -6.68 10.68 -5.11
N LEU A 76 -5.45 10.54 -5.56
CA LEU A 76 -4.26 11.05 -4.90
C LEU A 76 -3.33 11.71 -5.91
N ASP A 77 -2.83 12.92 -5.61
CA ASP A 77 -2.01 13.69 -6.56
C ASP A 77 -0.51 13.43 -6.42
N VAL A 78 -0.05 12.94 -5.27
CA VAL A 78 1.38 12.65 -5.05
C VAL A 78 1.82 11.39 -5.78
N CYS A 79 3.07 11.37 -6.26
CA CYS A 79 3.65 10.23 -6.99
C CYS A 79 4.26 9.20 -6.07
N GLU A 80 4.67 9.61 -4.88
CA GLU A 80 5.39 8.77 -3.91
C GLU A 80 5.29 9.36 -2.51
N THR A 81 5.54 8.52 -1.53
CA THR A 81 5.70 8.89 -0.13
C THR A 81 6.91 8.17 0.47
N ALA A 82 7.37 8.60 1.64
CA ALA A 82 8.42 7.89 2.34
C ALA A 82 7.93 6.49 2.75
N ARG A 83 8.80 5.50 2.62
CA ARG A 83 8.51 4.11 3.03
C ARG A 83 8.20 4.01 4.52
N ASP A 84 8.89 4.79 5.36
CA ASP A 84 8.78 4.72 6.82
C ASP A 84 7.37 5.05 7.33
N ILE A 85 6.60 5.83 6.59
CA ILE A 85 5.22 6.16 6.93
C ILE A 85 4.19 5.33 6.17
N SER A 86 4.62 4.41 5.31
CA SER A 86 3.72 3.66 4.43
C SER A 86 2.98 2.54 5.16
N PHE A 87 1.67 2.45 4.92
CA PHE A 87 0.87 1.29 5.31
C PHE A 87 1.28 0.06 4.51
N CYS A 88 1.58 0.24 3.23
CA CYS A 88 1.98 -0.83 2.32
C CYS A 88 3.29 -1.50 2.75
N GLY A 89 4.19 -0.76 3.40
CA GLY A 89 5.40 -1.32 3.99
C GLY A 89 5.11 -2.37 5.06
N HIS A 90 4.04 -2.21 5.81
CA HIS A 90 3.54 -3.24 6.73
C HIS A 90 2.85 -4.39 5.99
N ALA A 91 2.05 -4.07 4.98
CA ALA A 91 1.27 -5.06 4.23
C ALA A 91 2.15 -6.09 3.52
N ILE A 92 3.31 -5.70 2.99
CA ILE A 92 4.21 -6.61 2.26
C ILE A 92 4.89 -7.66 3.15
N LEU A 93 4.77 -7.54 4.48
CA LEU A 93 5.34 -8.51 5.43
C LEU A 93 4.57 -9.83 5.45
N HIS A 94 3.34 -9.85 4.94
CA HIS A 94 2.45 -11.01 4.93
C HIS A 94 1.91 -11.26 3.53
N ASP A 95 1.43 -12.47 3.29
CA ASP A 95 0.84 -12.84 1.98
C ASP A 95 -0.66 -12.52 1.92
N ASP A 96 -1.32 -12.45 3.07
CA ASP A 96 -2.75 -12.13 3.16
C ASP A 96 -2.99 -10.63 3.05
N THR A 97 -4.19 -10.26 2.59
CA THR A 97 -4.63 -8.86 2.57
C THR A 97 -4.61 -8.28 3.98
N MET A 98 -3.90 -7.16 4.15
CA MET A 98 -3.92 -6.41 5.40
C MET A 98 -5.13 -5.46 5.39
N VAL A 99 -6.00 -5.58 6.40
CA VAL A 99 -7.16 -4.70 6.56
C VAL A 99 -7.05 -3.92 7.84
N VAL A 100 -7.17 -2.59 7.73
CA VAL A 100 -7.19 -1.65 8.84
C VAL A 100 -8.55 -0.93 8.78
N PRO A 101 -9.58 -1.41 9.49
CA PRO A 101 -10.93 -0.84 9.40
C PRO A 101 -11.01 0.60 9.90
N ASP A 102 -10.26 0.93 10.94
CA ASP A 102 -10.17 2.27 11.51
C ASP A 102 -8.73 2.54 11.99
N ALA A 103 -7.99 3.29 11.21
CA ALA A 103 -6.58 3.57 11.47
C ALA A 103 -6.35 4.35 12.77
N ALA A 104 -7.31 5.18 13.20
CA ALA A 104 -7.22 5.93 14.46
C ALA A 104 -7.25 5.01 15.69
N LEU A 105 -7.80 3.80 15.55
CA LEU A 105 -7.89 2.79 16.60
C LEU A 105 -6.80 1.71 16.49
N ASP A 106 -5.95 1.78 15.46
CA ASP A 106 -4.87 0.81 15.24
C ASP A 106 -3.57 1.33 15.84
N GLU A 107 -2.97 0.59 16.76
CA GLU A 107 -1.74 1.00 17.45
C GLU A 107 -0.58 1.27 16.50
N ARG A 108 -0.54 0.62 15.35
CA ARG A 108 0.51 0.80 14.34
C ARG A 108 0.40 2.15 13.63
N PHE A 109 -0.82 2.70 13.52
CA PHE A 109 -1.12 3.81 12.61
C PHE A 109 -1.75 5.03 13.25
N ALA A 110 -2.23 4.95 14.50
CA ALA A 110 -2.97 6.04 15.14
C ALA A 110 -2.22 7.39 15.12
N ASP A 111 -0.90 7.38 15.24
CA ASP A 111 -0.03 8.56 15.21
C ASP A 111 0.72 8.75 13.88
N ASN A 112 0.37 7.98 12.85
CA ASN A 112 0.99 8.06 11.53
C ASN A 112 0.63 9.39 10.84
N PRO A 113 1.61 10.09 10.22
CA PRO A 113 1.37 11.37 9.54
C PRO A 113 0.30 11.32 8.46
N LEU A 114 0.11 10.16 7.80
CA LEU A 114 -0.94 9.97 6.78
C LEU A 114 -2.34 9.81 7.39
N VAL A 115 -2.43 9.59 8.70
CA VAL A 115 -3.68 9.51 9.46
C VAL A 115 -4.00 10.85 10.11
N THR A 116 -3.04 11.44 10.78
CA THR A 116 -3.19 12.72 11.50
C THR A 116 -3.15 13.94 10.57
N GLY A 117 -2.52 13.80 9.41
CA GLY A 117 -2.44 14.79 8.34
C GLY A 117 -2.96 14.23 7.01
N ASP A 118 -2.78 15.00 5.91
CA ASP A 118 -3.18 14.55 4.57
C ASP A 118 -2.56 13.20 4.19
N PRO A 119 -3.36 12.29 3.60
CA PRO A 119 -4.75 12.41 3.16
C PRO A 119 -5.81 12.04 4.23
N HIS A 120 -5.47 11.98 5.50
CA HIS A 120 -6.36 11.62 6.61
C HIS A 120 -6.94 10.19 6.47
N ILE A 121 -6.05 9.22 6.30
CA ILE A 121 -6.44 7.81 6.14
C ILE A 121 -7.14 7.33 7.41
N GLN A 122 -8.35 6.79 7.26
CA GLN A 122 -9.09 6.12 8.32
C GLN A 122 -9.25 4.63 8.03
N PHE A 123 -9.39 4.25 6.78
CA PHE A 123 -9.51 2.88 6.33
C PHE A 123 -8.39 2.56 5.34
N TYR A 124 -7.85 1.34 5.45
CA TYR A 124 -6.87 0.79 4.51
C TYR A 124 -7.13 -0.70 4.30
N ALA A 125 -7.05 -1.14 3.06
CA ALA A 125 -6.95 -2.56 2.72
C ALA A 125 -5.93 -2.72 1.60
N GLY A 126 -4.89 -3.51 1.84
CA GLY A 126 -3.81 -3.75 0.88
C GLY A 126 -3.58 -5.22 0.60
N ALA A 127 -3.75 -5.63 -0.65
CA ALA A 127 -3.45 -6.97 -1.11
C ALA A 127 -2.02 -7.01 -1.67
N PRO A 128 -1.10 -7.79 -1.07
CA PRO A 128 0.29 -7.83 -1.51
C PRO A 128 0.44 -8.34 -2.94
N LEU A 129 1.33 -7.72 -3.69
CA LEU A 129 1.71 -8.12 -5.04
C LEU A 129 2.84 -9.13 -4.96
N LYS A 130 2.49 -10.40 -4.93
CA LYS A 130 3.45 -11.50 -4.86
C LYS A 130 3.90 -11.89 -6.26
N MET A 131 5.19 -11.72 -6.53
CA MET A 131 5.77 -12.08 -7.80
C MET A 131 5.98 -13.60 -7.90
N PRO A 132 6.15 -14.16 -9.13
CA PRO A 132 6.35 -15.60 -9.30
C PRO A 132 7.49 -16.19 -8.48
N GLY A 133 8.53 -15.41 -8.19
CA GLY A 133 9.64 -15.81 -7.31
C GLY A 133 9.32 -15.81 -5.82
N GLY A 134 8.12 -15.39 -5.42
CA GLY A 134 7.65 -15.39 -4.03
C GLY A 134 7.84 -14.09 -3.26
N GLN A 135 8.39 -13.04 -3.88
CA GLN A 135 8.61 -11.76 -3.21
C GLN A 135 7.39 -10.84 -3.33
N ASN A 136 7.03 -10.19 -2.22
CA ASN A 136 6.02 -9.15 -2.17
C ASN A 136 6.66 -7.79 -2.49
N ILE A 137 6.37 -7.23 -3.65
CA ILE A 137 7.00 -5.98 -4.13
C ILE A 137 6.18 -4.73 -3.87
N GLY A 138 4.94 -4.89 -3.48
CA GLY A 138 4.02 -3.79 -3.24
C GLY A 138 2.63 -4.28 -2.96
N THR A 139 1.63 -3.42 -3.19
CA THR A 139 0.22 -3.74 -2.93
C THR A 139 -0.69 -3.11 -3.97
N LEU A 140 -1.85 -3.73 -4.18
CA LEU A 140 -3.05 -3.05 -4.64
C LEU A 140 -3.84 -2.67 -3.40
N CYS A 141 -4.02 -1.38 -3.14
CA CYS A 141 -4.64 -0.93 -1.91
C CYS A 141 -5.83 0.00 -2.11
N LEU A 142 -6.78 -0.11 -1.19
CA LEU A 142 -7.97 0.71 -1.07
C LEU A 142 -7.84 1.58 0.16
N ILE A 143 -8.13 2.87 0.03
CA ILE A 143 -8.01 3.84 1.12
C ILE A 143 -9.25 4.72 1.17
N ASP A 144 -9.78 4.93 2.38
CA ASP A 144 -10.88 5.86 2.63
C ASP A 144 -10.56 6.78 3.82
N ARG A 145 -11.17 7.94 3.82
CA ARG A 145 -11.11 8.92 4.91
C ARG A 145 -12.16 8.69 5.99
N THR A 146 -12.96 7.65 5.84
CA THR A 146 -13.93 7.17 6.84
C THR A 146 -13.67 5.70 7.12
N PRO A 147 -13.93 5.23 8.36
CA PRO A 147 -13.82 3.80 8.66
C PRO A 147 -14.74 2.96 7.78
N ARG A 148 -14.25 1.79 7.36
CA ARG A 148 -14.99 0.85 6.52
C ARG A 148 -14.77 -0.58 6.99
N GLN A 149 -15.58 -1.48 6.49
CA GLN A 149 -15.42 -2.92 6.66
C GLN A 149 -15.59 -3.61 5.32
N LEU A 150 -14.76 -4.62 5.05
CA LEU A 150 -14.88 -5.47 3.89
C LEU A 150 -15.40 -6.85 4.31
N ASP A 151 -16.38 -7.37 3.59
CA ASP A 151 -16.83 -8.74 3.77
C ASP A 151 -15.96 -9.73 2.98
N ALA A 152 -16.28 -11.02 3.06
CA ALA A 152 -15.53 -12.07 2.38
C ALA A 152 -15.57 -11.92 0.85
N ILE A 153 -16.68 -11.41 0.31
CA ILE A 153 -16.84 -11.16 -1.13
C ILE A 153 -15.95 -10.01 -1.57
N ASP A 154 -15.94 -8.93 -0.82
CA ASP A 154 -15.07 -7.77 -1.08
C ASP A 154 -13.59 -8.18 -1.10
N LEU A 155 -13.17 -8.96 -0.11
CA LEU A 155 -11.80 -9.47 -0.03
C LEU A 155 -11.44 -10.36 -1.22
N ALA A 156 -12.38 -11.21 -1.67
CA ALA A 156 -12.18 -12.06 -2.84
C ALA A 156 -12.06 -11.24 -4.14
N ILE A 157 -12.86 -10.18 -4.29
CA ILE A 157 -12.78 -9.27 -5.44
C ILE A 157 -11.43 -8.53 -5.43
N LEU A 158 -11.01 -8.01 -4.29
CA LEU A 158 -9.72 -7.34 -4.17
C LEU A 158 -8.56 -8.27 -4.51
N ALA A 159 -8.60 -9.51 -4.02
CA ALA A 159 -7.59 -10.52 -4.33
C ALA A 159 -7.54 -10.84 -5.83
N SER A 160 -8.70 -10.93 -6.49
CA SER A 160 -8.78 -11.17 -7.94
C SER A 160 -8.20 -10.01 -8.74
N LEU A 161 -8.48 -8.78 -8.34
CA LEU A 161 -7.90 -7.58 -8.98
C LEU A 161 -6.39 -7.51 -8.76
N ARG A 162 -5.92 -7.85 -7.56
CA ARG A 162 -4.50 -7.98 -7.27
C ARG A 162 -3.83 -9.00 -8.19
N ASP A 163 -4.44 -10.14 -8.40
CA ASP A 163 -3.91 -11.19 -9.29
C ASP A 163 -3.80 -10.68 -10.74
N LEU A 164 -4.80 -9.93 -11.22
CA LEU A 164 -4.74 -9.28 -12.53
C LEU A 164 -3.60 -8.26 -12.61
N ALA A 165 -3.37 -7.50 -11.54
CA ALA A 165 -2.26 -6.54 -11.48
C ALA A 165 -0.91 -7.26 -11.57
N VAL A 166 -0.74 -8.37 -10.88
CA VAL A 166 0.48 -9.20 -10.96
C VAL A 166 0.69 -9.75 -12.37
N GLU A 167 -0.37 -10.27 -13.00
CA GLU A 167 -0.30 -10.73 -14.38
C GLU A 167 0.15 -9.63 -15.34
N GLU A 168 -0.37 -8.42 -15.20
CA GLU A 168 0.03 -7.28 -16.02
C GLU A 168 1.48 -6.85 -15.76
N LEU A 169 1.94 -6.90 -14.52
CA LEU A 169 3.34 -6.62 -14.18
C LEU A 169 4.28 -7.63 -14.85
N VAL A 170 3.94 -8.91 -14.79
CA VAL A 170 4.73 -9.98 -15.42
C VAL A 170 4.71 -9.83 -16.95
N ARG A 171 3.55 -9.58 -17.54
CA ARG A 171 3.40 -9.37 -18.99
C ARG A 171 4.24 -8.19 -19.46
N ARG A 172 4.17 -7.08 -18.76
CA ARG A 172 4.95 -5.88 -19.07
C ARG A 172 6.45 -6.17 -19.03
N ALA A 173 6.92 -6.91 -18.06
CA ALA A 173 8.34 -7.26 -17.93
C ALA A 173 8.85 -8.15 -19.06
N ASN A 174 7.96 -8.87 -19.73
CA ASN A 174 8.29 -9.78 -20.86
C ASN A 174 8.08 -9.14 -22.24
N GLU A 175 7.72 -7.88 -22.30
CA GLU A 175 7.58 -7.12 -23.58
C GLU A 175 8.91 -6.70 -24.19
#